data_58674ffe5c0eca51992f20e040fd3277
#
_entry.id   58674ffe5c0eca51992f20e040fd3277
#
_cell.length_a   1.000
_cell.length_b   1.000
_cell.length_c   1.000
_cell.angle_alpha   90.00
_cell.angle_beta   90.00
_cell.angle_gamma   90.00
#
_symmetry.space_group_name_H-M   'P 1'
#
loop_
_entity.id
_entity.type
_entity.pdbx_description
1 polymer ?
#
loop_
_entity_poly.entity_id
_entity_poly.type
_entity_poly.pdbx_seq_one_letter_code
_entity_poly.pdbx_strand_id
1 'polypeptide(L)'
;MHVFDLDKLELPINVKFPKSNKNLLEVIGGDIKDVQSSSLTIQDQSGIQAIAGIIGSEKSAVSSNTMNIAVEAAFFKPETIVNQARKYGLATDASHRFERGVDPGIQKSALERYLYLLNEIATYDSVELYHSQSKKSKKSNVRLHIERFNNFSGLNM
;
A
#
# COMPACT_ATOMS: atom_id res chain seq x y z
N MET A 1 3.46 3.00 1.28
CA MET A 1 2.83 4.12 0.54
C MET A 1 3.17 3.96 -0.93
N HIS A 2 2.28 4.42 -1.80
CA HIS A 2 2.50 4.51 -3.23
C HIS A 2 2.03 5.88 -3.73
N VAL A 3 2.65 6.39 -4.81
CA VAL A 3 2.32 7.69 -5.38
C VAL A 3 1.95 7.48 -6.85
N PHE A 4 0.78 7.97 -7.21
CA PHE A 4 0.27 7.96 -8.57
C PHE A 4 0.29 9.39 -9.14
N ASP A 5 0.43 9.50 -10.43
CA ASP A 5 0.10 10.70 -11.19
C ASP A 5 -1.43 10.81 -11.25
N LEU A 6 -2.01 11.80 -10.56
CA LEU A 6 -3.47 11.94 -10.44
C LEU A 6 -4.12 12.23 -11.78
N ASP A 7 -3.44 12.95 -12.67
CA ASP A 7 -3.97 13.33 -13.97
C ASP A 7 -4.07 12.14 -14.95
N LYS A 8 -3.41 11.02 -14.62
CA LYS A 8 -3.48 9.76 -15.37
C LYS A 8 -4.51 8.77 -14.82
N LEU A 9 -5.21 9.12 -13.72
CA LEU A 9 -6.20 8.25 -13.10
C LEU A 9 -7.63 8.63 -13.52
N GLU A 10 -8.46 7.63 -13.78
CA GLU A 10 -9.88 7.76 -14.07
C GLU A 10 -10.72 7.39 -12.84
N LEU A 11 -11.05 8.39 -12.00
CA LEU A 11 -11.78 8.17 -10.76
C LEU A 11 -13.17 7.55 -10.94
N PRO A 12 -13.71 6.77 -9.99
CA PRO A 12 -13.16 6.53 -8.64
C PRO A 12 -12.13 5.41 -8.59
N ILE A 13 -11.25 5.48 -7.57
CA ILE A 13 -10.30 4.40 -7.26
C ILE A 13 -10.98 3.35 -6.37
N ASN A 14 -10.77 2.08 -6.69
CA ASN A 14 -11.30 0.94 -5.95
C ASN A 14 -10.21 -0.07 -5.63
N VAL A 15 -10.29 -0.68 -4.45
CA VAL A 15 -9.44 -1.81 -4.06
C VAL A 15 -10.27 -3.09 -4.14
N LYS A 16 -9.97 -3.94 -5.10
CA LYS A 16 -10.75 -5.16 -5.37
C LYS A 16 -9.92 -6.24 -6.08
N PHE A 17 -10.44 -7.45 -6.08
CA PHE A 17 -9.89 -8.53 -6.90
C PHE A 17 -10.38 -8.40 -8.36
N PRO A 18 -9.53 -8.67 -9.36
CA PRO A 18 -9.96 -8.70 -10.75
C PRO A 18 -11.02 -9.76 -11.00
N LYS A 19 -11.94 -9.49 -11.92
CA LYS A 19 -13.00 -10.44 -12.29
C LYS A 19 -12.51 -11.55 -13.22
N SER A 20 -11.42 -11.33 -13.95
CA SER A 20 -10.86 -12.29 -14.89
C SER A 20 -9.42 -12.65 -14.51
N ASN A 21 -8.90 -13.77 -15.04
CA ASN A 21 -7.52 -14.21 -14.86
C ASN A 21 -6.59 -13.75 -16.00
N LYS A 22 -7.06 -12.88 -16.88
CA LYS A 22 -6.25 -12.32 -17.96
C LYS A 22 -6.31 -10.80 -17.87
N ASN A 23 -5.38 -10.23 -17.10
CA ASN A 23 -5.29 -8.79 -16.91
C ASN A 23 -3.83 -8.38 -17.08
N LEU A 24 -3.44 -8.04 -18.30
CA LEU A 24 -2.10 -7.56 -18.58
C LEU A 24 -1.88 -6.20 -17.91
N LEU A 25 -0.83 -6.10 -17.14
CA LEU A 25 -0.40 -4.88 -16.47
C LEU A 25 1.08 -4.67 -16.76
N GLU A 26 1.40 -3.56 -17.40
CA GLU A 26 2.76 -3.06 -17.47
C GLU A 26 3.08 -2.40 -16.13
N VAL A 27 3.98 -3.01 -15.39
CA VAL A 27 4.39 -2.52 -14.07
C VAL A 27 5.57 -1.55 -14.17
N ILE A 28 5.78 -0.74 -13.15
CA ILE A 28 6.94 0.16 -13.06
C ILE A 28 8.22 -0.64 -13.34
N GLY A 29 9.02 -0.16 -14.31
CA GLY A 29 10.20 -0.86 -14.83
C GLY A 29 9.95 -1.58 -16.17
N GLY A 30 8.74 -1.49 -16.74
CA GLY A 30 8.42 -1.91 -18.10
C GLY A 30 8.07 -3.39 -18.29
N ASP A 31 8.11 -4.21 -17.22
CA ASP A 31 7.69 -5.61 -17.29
C ASP A 31 6.18 -5.76 -17.44
N ILE A 32 5.73 -6.69 -18.28
CA ILE A 32 4.30 -7.01 -18.40
C ILE A 32 3.97 -8.23 -17.52
N LYS A 33 3.00 -8.07 -16.64
CA LYS A 33 2.51 -9.14 -15.75
C LYS A 33 1.05 -9.48 -16.07
N ASP A 34 0.73 -10.77 -16.09
CA ASP A 34 -0.66 -11.26 -16.19
C ASP A 34 -1.26 -11.39 -14.79
N VAL A 35 -2.01 -10.36 -14.37
CA VAL A 35 -2.53 -10.24 -13.02
C VAL A 35 -3.69 -11.20 -12.79
N GLN A 36 -3.50 -12.12 -11.86
CA GLN A 36 -4.45 -13.17 -11.53
C GLN A 36 -5.62 -12.63 -10.68
N SER A 37 -6.79 -13.26 -10.81
CA SER A 37 -7.98 -12.91 -10.01
C SER A 37 -7.80 -13.12 -8.50
N SER A 38 -6.79 -13.87 -8.09
CA SER A 38 -6.42 -14.08 -6.68
C SER A 38 -5.57 -12.95 -6.08
N SER A 39 -5.15 -11.97 -6.88
CA SER A 39 -4.32 -10.86 -6.43
C SER A 39 -5.17 -9.62 -6.18
N LEU A 40 -5.01 -9.02 -5.00
CA LEU A 40 -5.67 -7.76 -4.69
C LEU A 40 -5.07 -6.64 -5.55
N THR A 41 -5.91 -5.79 -6.10
CA THR A 41 -5.49 -4.72 -7.01
C THR A 41 -6.11 -3.38 -6.64
N ILE A 42 -5.43 -2.31 -7.02
CA ILE A 42 -5.97 -0.96 -7.05
C ILE A 42 -6.39 -0.71 -8.48
N GLN A 43 -7.64 -0.33 -8.67
CA GLN A 43 -8.24 -0.13 -9.99
C GLN A 43 -8.98 1.21 -10.04
N ASP A 44 -8.96 1.83 -11.20
CA ASP A 44 -9.81 2.94 -11.59
C ASP A 44 -10.80 2.53 -12.67
N GLN A 45 -11.41 3.48 -13.39
CA GLN A 45 -12.33 3.17 -14.50
C GLN A 45 -11.60 2.63 -15.74
N SER A 46 -10.34 2.98 -15.94
CA SER A 46 -9.53 2.51 -17.08
C SER A 46 -8.93 1.11 -16.84
N GLY A 47 -8.92 0.60 -15.61
CA GLY A 47 -8.41 -0.74 -15.31
C GLY A 47 -7.51 -0.82 -14.07
N ILE A 48 -6.56 -1.75 -14.08
CA ILE A 48 -5.65 -2.00 -12.95
C ILE A 48 -4.52 -0.96 -12.97
N GLN A 49 -4.35 -0.25 -11.85
CA GLN A 49 -3.30 0.75 -11.65
C GLN A 49 -2.18 0.27 -10.72
N ALA A 50 -2.44 -0.78 -9.94
CA ALA A 50 -1.40 -1.41 -9.11
C ALA A 50 -1.81 -2.83 -8.68
N ILE A 51 -0.83 -3.68 -8.44
CA ILE A 51 -0.99 -4.87 -7.60
C ILE A 51 -0.80 -4.39 -6.16
N ALA A 52 -1.86 -4.42 -5.37
CA ALA A 52 -1.91 -3.81 -4.05
C ALA A 52 -0.79 -4.30 -3.12
N GLY A 53 -0.04 -3.38 -2.53
CA GLY A 53 1.07 -3.67 -1.64
C GLY A 53 2.31 -4.29 -2.31
N ILE A 54 2.35 -4.36 -3.64
CA ILE A 54 3.45 -4.96 -4.40
C ILE A 54 4.09 -3.96 -5.36
N ILE A 55 3.37 -3.53 -6.40
CA ILE A 55 3.94 -2.67 -7.44
C ILE A 55 2.84 -1.89 -8.18
N GLY A 56 3.14 -0.66 -8.59
CA GLY A 56 2.27 0.16 -9.42
C GLY A 56 2.42 -0.11 -10.92
N SER A 57 1.47 0.43 -11.69
CA SER A 57 1.51 0.46 -13.16
C SER A 57 2.44 1.57 -13.65
N GLU A 58 3.14 1.29 -14.75
CA GLU A 58 3.89 2.31 -15.50
C GLU A 58 2.96 3.43 -16.01
N LYS A 59 1.74 3.07 -16.43
CA LYS A 59 0.75 4.00 -16.96
C LYS A 59 0.44 5.15 -16.00
N SER A 60 0.27 4.85 -14.71
CA SER A 60 -0.07 5.84 -13.67
C SER A 60 1.13 6.28 -12.83
N ALA A 61 2.34 5.90 -13.22
CA ALA A 61 3.55 6.31 -12.55
C ALA A 61 3.80 7.82 -12.68
N VAL A 62 4.38 8.40 -11.62
CA VAL A 62 4.83 9.79 -11.63
C VAL A 62 6.01 9.99 -12.59
N SER A 63 6.10 11.17 -13.17
CA SER A 63 7.15 11.56 -14.10
C SER A 63 7.63 12.98 -13.79
N SER A 64 8.61 13.47 -14.54
CA SER A 64 9.09 14.86 -14.43
C SER A 64 8.01 15.91 -14.76
N ASN A 65 6.94 15.52 -15.43
CA ASN A 65 5.85 16.41 -15.83
C ASN A 65 4.62 16.30 -14.92
N THR A 66 4.65 15.45 -13.90
CA THR A 66 3.54 15.27 -12.97
C THR A 66 3.36 16.51 -12.09
N MET A 67 2.17 17.10 -12.13
CA MET A 67 1.81 18.26 -11.32
C MET A 67 0.88 17.90 -10.16
N ASN A 68 -0.01 16.94 -10.36
CA ASN A 68 -0.97 16.49 -9.35
C ASN A 68 -0.69 15.04 -8.97
N ILE A 69 -0.64 14.75 -7.68
CA ILE A 69 -0.34 13.41 -7.18
C ILE A 69 -1.46 12.87 -6.29
N ALA A 70 -1.70 11.56 -6.39
CA ALA A 70 -2.50 10.83 -5.42
C ALA A 70 -1.58 9.93 -4.59
N VAL A 71 -1.57 10.14 -3.27
CA VAL A 71 -0.72 9.38 -2.35
C VAL A 71 -1.55 8.34 -1.61
N GLU A 72 -1.21 7.07 -1.81
CA GLU A 72 -1.81 5.96 -1.07
C GLU A 72 -1.03 5.71 0.22
N ALA A 73 -1.74 5.69 1.34
CA ALA A 73 -1.27 5.10 2.59
C ALA A 73 -2.29 4.07 3.07
N ALA A 74 -2.03 2.80 2.79
CA ALA A 74 -2.97 1.72 3.01
C ALA A 74 -2.52 0.72 4.06
N PHE A 75 -3.47 -0.04 4.56
CA PHE A 75 -3.29 -1.32 5.24
C PHE A 75 -3.94 -2.41 4.40
N PHE A 76 -3.17 -3.40 4.03
CA PHE A 76 -3.67 -4.63 3.41
C PHE A 76 -3.47 -5.78 4.38
N LYS A 77 -4.45 -6.69 4.45
CA LYS A 77 -4.30 -7.88 5.29
C LYS A 77 -3.13 -8.73 4.79
N PRO A 78 -2.17 -9.12 5.65
CA PRO A 78 -1.01 -9.91 5.24
C PRO A 78 -1.38 -11.16 4.45
N GLU A 79 -2.49 -11.82 4.81
CA GLU A 79 -2.96 -13.04 4.16
C GLU A 79 -3.31 -12.82 2.67
N THR A 80 -3.65 -11.57 2.29
CA THR A 80 -3.94 -11.24 0.88
C THR A 80 -2.70 -10.90 0.06
N ILE A 81 -1.58 -10.59 0.73
CA ILE A 81 -0.34 -10.16 0.08
C ILE A 81 0.72 -11.27 0.08
N VAL A 82 0.72 -12.13 1.12
CA VAL A 82 1.74 -13.16 1.27
C VAL A 82 1.88 -14.03 0.02
N ASN A 83 3.12 -14.23 -0.44
CA ASN A 83 3.50 -14.97 -1.64
C ASN A 83 2.97 -14.41 -2.98
N GLN A 84 2.20 -13.32 -2.99
CA GLN A 84 1.69 -12.79 -4.27
C GLN A 84 2.82 -12.22 -5.13
N ALA A 85 3.76 -11.47 -4.55
CA ALA A 85 4.90 -10.93 -5.30
C ALA A 85 5.71 -12.04 -6.01
N ARG A 86 5.93 -13.18 -5.36
CA ARG A 86 6.66 -14.33 -5.93
C ARG A 86 5.99 -14.90 -7.17
N LYS A 87 4.64 -14.90 -7.24
CA LYS A 87 3.90 -15.38 -8.42
C LYS A 87 4.25 -14.57 -9.67
N TYR A 88 4.63 -13.31 -9.50
CA TYR A 88 5.01 -12.41 -10.58
C TYR A 88 6.51 -12.27 -10.78
N GLY A 89 7.32 -13.04 -10.03
CA GLY A 89 8.79 -12.91 -10.06
C GLY A 89 9.27 -11.56 -9.49
N LEU A 90 8.48 -10.96 -8.58
CA LEU A 90 8.75 -9.66 -7.99
C LEU A 90 9.24 -9.81 -6.54
N ALA A 91 10.15 -8.92 -6.15
CA ALA A 91 10.60 -8.74 -4.77
C ALA A 91 10.75 -7.24 -4.52
N THR A 92 9.74 -6.60 -3.94
CA THR A 92 9.75 -5.18 -3.66
C THR A 92 9.78 -4.92 -2.15
N ASP A 93 10.32 -3.77 -1.74
CA ASP A 93 10.28 -3.32 -0.35
C ASP A 93 8.85 -3.25 0.20
N ALA A 94 7.89 -2.86 -0.65
CA ALA A 94 6.49 -2.83 -0.31
C ALA A 94 5.97 -4.23 0.01
N SER A 95 6.16 -5.19 -0.90
CA SER A 95 5.70 -6.58 -0.69
C SER A 95 6.32 -7.21 0.56
N HIS A 96 7.61 -6.97 0.79
CA HIS A 96 8.32 -7.46 1.97
C HIS A 96 7.71 -6.94 3.31
N ARG A 97 7.26 -5.69 3.34
CA ARG A 97 6.62 -5.10 4.52
C ARG A 97 5.17 -5.54 4.68
N PHE A 98 4.39 -5.48 3.61
CA PHE A 98 2.96 -5.80 3.66
C PHE A 98 2.70 -7.28 3.94
N GLU A 99 3.51 -8.20 3.41
CA GLU A 99 3.33 -9.65 3.68
C GLU A 99 3.62 -10.03 5.14
N ARG A 100 4.44 -9.25 5.86
CA ARG A 100 4.73 -9.44 7.29
C ARG A 100 3.77 -8.72 8.21
N GLY A 101 2.98 -7.84 7.65
CA GLY A 101 2.05 -6.97 8.36
C GLY A 101 2.65 -5.60 8.70
N VAL A 102 1.85 -4.58 8.52
CA VAL A 102 2.12 -3.20 8.95
C VAL A 102 1.08 -2.81 9.99
N ASP A 103 1.38 -1.80 10.80
CA ASP A 103 0.41 -1.28 11.77
C ASP A 103 -0.82 -0.69 11.03
N PRO A 104 -2.04 -1.20 11.29
CA PRO A 104 -3.25 -0.68 10.66
C PRO A 104 -3.63 0.73 11.12
N GLY A 105 -2.94 1.31 12.10
CA GLY A 105 -3.17 2.66 12.61
C GLY A 105 -2.18 3.71 12.10
N ILE A 106 -1.13 3.32 11.36
CA ILE A 106 -0.01 4.20 11.02
C ILE A 106 -0.30 5.14 9.83
N GLN A 107 -1.34 4.91 9.04
CA GLN A 107 -1.56 5.59 7.74
C GLN A 107 -1.56 7.11 7.88
N LYS A 108 -2.25 7.64 8.89
CA LYS A 108 -2.31 9.09 9.13
C LYS A 108 -0.92 9.67 9.41
N SER A 109 -0.20 9.09 10.36
CA SER A 109 1.15 9.56 10.72
C SER A 109 2.14 9.42 9.56
N ALA A 110 1.98 8.38 8.72
CA ALA A 110 2.79 8.20 7.54
C ALA A 110 2.52 9.30 6.49
N LEU A 111 1.25 9.67 6.26
CA LEU A 111 0.88 10.77 5.37
C LEU A 111 1.37 12.11 5.91
N GLU A 112 1.20 12.38 7.20
CA GLU A 112 1.71 13.60 7.85
C GLU A 112 3.23 13.72 7.68
N ARG A 113 3.96 12.61 7.86
CA ARG A 113 5.42 12.60 7.65
C ARG A 113 5.79 12.80 6.18
N TYR A 114 5.04 12.20 5.27
CA TYR A 114 5.22 12.40 3.83
C TYR A 114 5.04 13.87 3.43
N LEU A 115 3.94 14.50 3.87
CA LEU A 115 3.67 15.90 3.58
C LEU A 115 4.73 16.83 4.18
N TYR A 116 5.19 16.54 5.39
CA TYR A 116 6.29 17.29 6.02
C TYR A 116 7.55 17.25 5.15
N LEU A 117 7.95 16.04 4.71
CA LEU A 117 9.15 15.88 3.87
C LEU A 117 8.96 16.48 2.47
N LEU A 118 7.75 16.34 1.89
CA LEU A 118 7.45 16.93 0.60
C LEU A 118 7.60 18.46 0.64
N ASN A 119 7.12 19.09 1.70
CA ASN A 119 7.20 20.55 1.87
C ASN A 119 8.63 21.09 2.01
N GLU A 120 9.60 20.24 2.33
CA GLU A 120 11.03 20.64 2.36
C GLU A 120 11.68 20.66 0.96
N ILE A 121 11.10 19.90 0.00
CA ILE A 121 11.72 19.71 -1.32
C ILE A 121 10.84 20.23 -2.46
N ALA A 122 9.56 20.42 -2.23
CA ALA A 122 8.58 20.92 -3.20
C ALA A 122 7.49 21.70 -2.48
N THR A 123 6.90 22.68 -3.18
CA THR A 123 5.70 23.38 -2.71
C THR A 123 4.45 22.71 -3.29
N TYR A 124 3.33 22.81 -2.58
CA TYR A 124 2.03 22.37 -3.06
C TYR A 124 0.95 23.39 -2.65
N ASP A 125 -0.06 23.56 -3.50
CA ASP A 125 -1.10 24.58 -3.30
C ASP A 125 -2.20 24.08 -2.37
N SER A 126 -2.58 22.81 -2.45
CA SER A 126 -3.66 22.22 -1.67
C SER A 126 -3.45 20.74 -1.42
N VAL A 127 -4.08 20.24 -0.36
CA VAL A 127 -4.14 18.83 0.00
C VAL A 127 -5.57 18.45 0.33
N GLU A 128 -6.07 17.41 -0.33
CA GLU A 128 -7.35 16.80 0.02
C GLU A 128 -7.10 15.42 0.64
N LEU A 129 -7.79 15.12 1.75
CA LEU A 129 -7.64 13.86 2.46
C LEU A 129 -8.91 13.01 2.33
N TYR A 130 -8.75 11.83 1.77
CA TYR A 130 -9.81 10.82 1.70
C TYR A 130 -9.48 9.66 2.63
N HIS A 131 -10.47 9.25 3.41
CA HIS A 131 -10.32 8.14 4.34
C HIS A 131 -11.39 7.10 4.12
N SER A 132 -10.98 5.86 3.86
CA SER A 132 -11.88 4.71 3.77
C SER A 132 -11.47 3.64 4.77
N GLN A 133 -12.36 3.27 5.67
CA GLN A 133 -12.13 2.22 6.65
C GLN A 133 -13.32 1.27 6.74
N SER A 134 -13.11 -0.01 6.45
CA SER A 134 -14.18 -0.99 6.46
C SER A 134 -14.65 -1.38 7.87
N LYS A 135 -13.77 -1.38 8.87
CA LYS A 135 -14.09 -1.66 10.29
C LYS A 135 -13.05 -1.00 11.20
N LYS A 136 -13.49 -0.48 12.35
CA LYS A 136 -12.57 -0.05 13.41
C LYS A 136 -11.86 -1.28 14.00
N SER A 137 -10.55 -1.23 14.09
CA SER A 137 -9.78 -2.23 14.82
C SER A 137 -10.19 -2.21 16.29
N LYS A 138 -10.57 -3.36 16.83
CA LYS A 138 -10.81 -3.50 18.26
C LYS A 138 -9.46 -3.59 18.96
N LYS A 139 -9.18 -2.63 19.83
CA LYS A 139 -8.01 -2.74 20.74
C LYS A 139 -8.27 -3.89 21.71
N SER A 140 -7.34 -4.82 21.82
CA SER A 140 -7.34 -5.86 22.83
C SER A 140 -6.30 -5.52 23.90
N ASN A 141 -6.66 -5.72 25.17
CA ASN A 141 -5.70 -5.58 26.27
C ASN A 141 -4.85 -6.86 26.32
N VAL A 142 -3.55 -6.68 26.41
CA VAL A 142 -2.61 -7.79 26.65
C VAL A 142 -2.12 -7.68 28.08
N ARG A 143 -2.26 -8.77 28.84
CA ARG A 143 -1.77 -8.84 30.23
C ARG A 143 -0.36 -9.43 30.22
N LEU A 144 0.60 -8.65 30.67
CA LEU A 144 1.97 -9.11 30.91
C LEU A 144 2.14 -9.46 32.39
N HIS A 145 2.56 -10.69 32.69
CA HIS A 145 2.99 -11.10 34.04
C HIS A 145 4.48 -10.89 34.16
N ILE A 146 4.89 -9.82 34.83
CA ILE A 146 6.29 -9.38 34.91
C ILE A 146 7.22 -10.45 35.50
N GLU A 147 6.84 -11.08 36.61
CA GLU A 147 7.64 -12.17 37.20
C GLU A 147 7.90 -13.32 36.20
N ARG A 148 6.84 -13.76 35.51
CA ARG A 148 6.97 -14.82 34.52
C ARG A 148 7.85 -14.39 33.35
N PHE A 149 7.74 -13.14 32.93
CA PHE A 149 8.56 -12.56 31.86
C PHE A 149 10.02 -12.49 32.30
N ASN A 150 10.30 -12.00 33.51
CA ASN A 150 11.66 -11.92 34.08
C ASN A 150 12.30 -13.30 34.20
N ASN A 151 11.56 -14.29 34.71
CA ASN A 151 12.05 -15.67 34.84
C ASN A 151 12.35 -16.31 33.49
N PHE A 152 11.57 -15.97 32.43
CA PHE A 152 11.78 -16.51 31.09
C PHE A 152 12.91 -15.80 30.35
N SER A 153 12.99 -14.48 30.46
CA SER A 153 13.93 -13.65 29.69
C SER A 153 15.29 -13.49 30.37
N GLY A 154 15.39 -13.77 31.65
CA GLY A 154 16.60 -13.46 32.49
C GLY A 154 16.78 -11.96 32.74
N LEU A 155 15.79 -11.15 32.42
CA LEU A 155 15.80 -9.71 32.66
C LEU A 155 15.15 -9.37 34.00
N ASN A 156 15.50 -8.22 34.55
CA ASN A 156 14.89 -7.68 35.75
C ASN A 156 14.20 -6.35 35.38
N MET A 157 12.90 -6.42 35.07
CA MET A 157 12.08 -5.24 34.75
C MET A 157 11.36 -4.74 35.99
#